data_4a1c96bbea777a6494e7392a81620093
#
_entry.id   4a1c96bbea777a6494e7392a81620093
#
_cell.length_a   1.000
_cell.length_b   1.000
_cell.length_c   1.000
_cell.angle_alpha   90.00
_cell.angle_beta   90.00
_cell.angle_gamma   90.00
#
_symmetry.space_group_name_H-M   'P 1'
#
loop_
_entity.id
_entity.type
_entity.pdbx_description
1 polymer ?
#
loop_
_entity_poly.entity_id
_entity_poly.type
_entity_poly.pdbx_seq_one_letter_code
_entity_poly.pdbx_strand_id
1 'polypeptide(L)'
;HILKPLCRNRDEELLRILRHKVRFLSQSCLDYLNIALRSSLQADMNREHLRGRILNEKIHEDSLREELGMISREHQRQTRPMIEARLENFLVPLAKKSVHQLKTDIASWKGNLWKLSRRYEVWVSETLSEELRMISKNEHVHFLGTMKKAHASFSRTVDSFCRLLNDNIRNVLGVEMAEVHWKMDVAEPGHPDISFTKPFDIHLDLIWFLIPMFLFGKAFERHFIANVPKEVAMNLSRLGYQWEKSVNNAIEEMRRQAMNYIHEELSTIEALISRTDAQTEEIRQRIAQIEKTPF
;
A
#
# COMPACT_ATOMS: atom_id res chain seq x y z
N HIS A 1 25.29 12.49 -28.85
CA HIS A 1 26.51 11.93 -28.22
C HIS A 1 26.38 11.70 -26.70
N ILE A 2 25.45 12.36 -25.99
CA ILE A 2 25.25 12.27 -24.51
C ILE A 2 24.47 10.99 -24.12
N LEU A 3 23.66 10.42 -24.97
CA LEU A 3 22.83 9.24 -24.63
C LEU A 3 23.59 7.91 -24.61
N LYS A 4 24.68 7.77 -25.37
CA LYS A 4 25.48 6.53 -25.41
C LYS A 4 26.11 6.14 -24.07
N PRO A 5 26.77 7.05 -23.30
CA PRO A 5 27.31 6.70 -21.99
C PRO A 5 26.22 6.38 -20.96
N LEU A 6 25.06 7.04 -21.01
CA LEU A 6 23.94 6.75 -20.12
C LEU A 6 23.32 5.36 -20.37
N CYS A 7 23.22 4.93 -21.63
CA CYS A 7 22.77 3.56 -21.95
C CYS A 7 23.78 2.50 -21.49
N ARG A 8 25.08 2.74 -21.69
CA ARG A 8 26.13 1.81 -21.27
C ARG A 8 26.18 1.61 -19.75
N ASN A 9 26.10 2.70 -18.99
CA ASN A 9 26.03 2.63 -17.53
C ASN A 9 24.78 1.87 -17.04
N ARG A 10 23.64 2.05 -17.73
CA ARG A 10 22.40 1.32 -17.40
C ARG A 10 22.55 -0.18 -17.63
N ASP A 11 23.14 -0.59 -18.73
CA ASP A 11 23.31 -2.01 -19.06
C ASP A 11 24.31 -2.70 -18.11
N GLU A 12 25.40 -2.02 -17.73
CA GLU A 12 26.35 -2.49 -16.72
C GLU A 12 25.68 -2.64 -15.34
N GLU A 13 24.85 -1.69 -14.95
CA GLU A 13 24.12 -1.75 -13.69
C GLU A 13 23.05 -2.86 -13.69
N LEU A 14 22.33 -3.03 -14.81
CA LEU A 14 21.41 -4.15 -14.99
C LEU A 14 22.10 -5.50 -14.88
N LEU A 15 23.28 -5.66 -15.51
CA LEU A 15 24.09 -6.87 -15.40
C LEU A 15 24.57 -7.13 -13.97
N ARG A 16 24.94 -6.07 -13.24
CA ARG A 16 25.31 -6.17 -11.83
C ARG A 16 24.14 -6.65 -10.97
N ILE A 17 22.96 -6.07 -11.17
CA ILE A 17 21.73 -6.47 -10.48
C ILE A 17 21.35 -7.92 -10.80
N LEU A 18 21.44 -8.32 -12.07
CA LEU A 18 21.16 -9.69 -12.50
C LEU A 18 22.11 -10.69 -11.88
N ARG A 19 23.43 -10.41 -11.90
CA ARG A 19 24.42 -11.28 -11.25
C ARG A 19 24.16 -11.42 -9.75
N HIS A 20 23.85 -10.32 -9.07
CA HIS A 20 23.49 -10.36 -7.65
C HIS A 20 22.27 -11.22 -7.40
N LYS A 21 21.19 -11.05 -8.19
CA LYS A 21 19.96 -11.85 -8.06
C LYS A 21 20.21 -13.33 -8.34
N VAL A 22 20.98 -13.66 -9.39
CA VAL A 22 21.29 -15.06 -9.72
C VAL A 22 22.10 -15.70 -8.59
N ARG A 23 23.13 -15.01 -8.09
CA ARG A 23 23.94 -15.51 -6.95
C ARG A 23 23.09 -15.74 -5.71
N PHE A 24 22.21 -14.80 -5.38
CA PHE A 24 21.29 -14.92 -4.26
C PHE A 24 20.34 -16.12 -4.42
N LEU A 25 19.72 -16.28 -5.58
CA LEU A 25 18.83 -17.42 -5.87
C LEU A 25 19.57 -18.75 -5.81
N SER A 26 20.80 -18.80 -6.33
CA SER A 26 21.63 -20.01 -6.28
C SER A 26 21.97 -20.37 -4.84
N GLN A 27 22.32 -19.40 -4.01
CA GLN A 27 22.59 -19.64 -2.58
C GLN A 27 21.36 -20.16 -1.86
N SER A 28 20.21 -19.52 -2.02
CA SER A 28 18.95 -19.98 -1.43
C SER A 28 18.60 -21.41 -1.88
N CYS A 29 18.79 -21.72 -3.15
CA CYS A 29 18.58 -23.07 -3.66
C CYS A 29 19.51 -24.09 -3.01
N LEU A 30 20.80 -23.77 -2.84
CA LEU A 30 21.76 -24.61 -2.11
C LEU A 30 21.34 -24.83 -0.65
N ASP A 31 20.86 -23.81 0.03
CA ASP A 31 20.41 -23.90 1.41
C ASP A 31 19.22 -24.87 1.53
N TYR A 32 18.21 -24.74 0.67
CA TYR A 32 17.07 -25.67 0.65
C TYR A 32 17.47 -27.11 0.28
N LEU A 33 18.38 -27.30 -0.67
CA LEU A 33 18.91 -28.63 -1.03
C LEU A 33 19.70 -29.24 0.13
N ASN A 34 20.47 -28.45 0.88
CA ASN A 34 21.18 -28.91 2.06
C ASN A 34 20.22 -29.31 3.20
N ILE A 35 19.13 -28.59 3.40
CA ILE A 35 18.07 -28.97 4.35
C ILE A 35 17.50 -30.35 3.96
N ALA A 36 17.13 -30.52 2.69
CA ALA A 36 16.58 -31.77 2.19
C ALA A 36 17.58 -32.93 2.34
N LEU A 37 18.86 -32.72 1.99
CA LEU A 37 19.91 -33.73 2.13
C LEU A 37 20.15 -34.13 3.58
N ARG A 38 20.25 -33.14 4.48
CA ARG A 38 20.48 -33.42 5.90
C ARG A 38 19.27 -34.06 6.58
N SER A 39 18.06 -33.66 6.19
CA SER A 39 16.82 -34.30 6.64
C SER A 39 16.74 -35.76 6.20
N SER A 40 17.13 -36.09 4.96
CA SER A 40 17.12 -37.47 4.47
C SER A 40 18.21 -38.35 5.14
N LEU A 41 19.35 -37.78 5.50
CA LEU A 41 20.43 -38.50 6.19
C LEU A 41 20.13 -38.77 7.67
N GLN A 42 19.19 -38.03 8.27
CA GLN A 42 18.72 -38.24 9.67
C GLN A 42 17.47 -39.16 9.73
N ALA A 43 17.27 -40.00 8.73
CA ALA A 43 16.06 -40.83 8.57
C ALA A 43 15.80 -41.80 9.75
N ASP A 44 16.80 -42.14 10.54
CA ASP A 44 16.65 -42.94 11.76
C ASP A 44 16.02 -42.19 12.93
N MET A 45 15.93 -40.87 12.88
CA MET A 45 15.15 -40.07 13.81
C MET A 45 13.71 -39.97 13.35
N ASN A 46 12.77 -40.25 14.25
CA ASN A 46 11.35 -40.05 14.00
C ASN A 46 11.10 -38.68 13.33
N ARG A 47 10.67 -38.65 12.06
CA ARG A 47 10.44 -37.43 11.28
C ARG A 47 9.48 -36.46 11.94
N GLU A 48 8.51 -37.00 12.66
CA GLU A 48 7.57 -36.22 13.48
C GLU A 48 8.31 -35.42 14.57
N HIS A 49 9.31 -36.01 15.19
CA HIS A 49 10.14 -35.31 16.17
C HIS A 49 11.04 -34.24 15.54
N LEU A 50 11.60 -34.51 14.36
CA LEU A 50 12.37 -33.52 13.59
C LEU A 50 11.50 -32.32 13.17
N ARG A 51 10.31 -32.63 12.63
CA ARG A 51 9.32 -31.62 12.29
C ARG A 51 8.92 -30.77 13.51
N GLY A 52 8.58 -31.41 14.62
CA GLY A 52 8.21 -30.72 15.85
C GLY A 52 9.32 -29.85 16.44
N ARG A 53 10.60 -30.20 16.24
CA ARG A 53 11.74 -29.39 16.68
C ARG A 53 12.01 -28.18 15.78
N ILE A 54 11.78 -28.28 14.47
CA ILE A 54 12.01 -27.19 13.53
C ILE A 54 10.81 -26.24 13.51
N LEU A 55 9.60 -26.81 13.43
CA LEU A 55 8.34 -26.10 13.39
C LEU A 55 7.69 -26.07 14.79
N ASN A 56 8.46 -25.70 15.80
CA ASN A 56 8.00 -25.73 17.21
C ASN A 56 6.81 -24.79 17.45
N GLU A 57 6.20 -24.88 18.66
CA GLU A 57 5.02 -24.08 19.04
C GLU A 57 5.17 -22.56 18.86
N LYS A 58 6.41 -22.06 18.80
CA LYS A 58 6.66 -20.62 18.57
C LYS A 58 6.48 -20.19 17.12
N ILE A 59 6.44 -21.15 16.18
CA ILE A 59 6.19 -20.90 14.75
C ILE A 59 4.77 -21.36 14.39
N HIS A 60 3.78 -20.86 15.12
CA HIS A 60 2.39 -21.11 14.79
C HIS A 60 1.91 -20.12 13.75
N GLU A 61 1.53 -20.63 12.57
CA GLU A 61 0.97 -19.81 11.48
C GLU A 61 -0.21 -18.97 11.94
N ASP A 62 -1.08 -19.53 12.79
CA ASP A 62 -2.24 -18.82 13.30
C ASP A 62 -1.86 -17.65 14.22
N SER A 63 -0.86 -17.81 15.07
CA SER A 63 -0.36 -16.72 15.92
C SER A 63 0.24 -15.59 15.10
N LEU A 64 1.01 -15.92 14.05
CA LEU A 64 1.57 -14.94 13.11
C LEU A 64 0.46 -14.24 12.32
N ARG A 65 -0.57 -14.97 11.93
CA ARG A 65 -1.76 -14.41 11.26
C ARG A 65 -2.49 -13.42 12.16
N GLU A 66 -2.65 -13.73 13.44
CA GLU A 66 -3.25 -12.81 14.42
C GLU A 66 -2.38 -11.58 14.64
N GLU A 67 -1.06 -11.74 14.79
CA GLU A 67 -0.12 -10.64 14.97
C GLU A 67 -0.14 -9.69 13.76
N LEU A 68 -0.02 -10.23 12.53
CA LEU A 68 -0.12 -9.43 11.31
C LEU A 68 -1.50 -8.76 11.18
N GLY A 69 -2.56 -9.45 11.62
CA GLY A 69 -3.91 -8.89 11.68
C GLY A 69 -4.03 -7.73 12.68
N MET A 70 -3.40 -7.83 13.85
CA MET A 70 -3.36 -6.74 14.83
C MET A 70 -2.59 -5.53 14.31
N ILE A 71 -1.43 -5.75 13.69
CA ILE A 71 -0.64 -4.69 13.05
C ILE A 71 -1.47 -3.96 11.99
N SER A 72 -2.13 -4.71 11.10
CA SER A 72 -2.98 -4.14 10.06
C SER A 72 -4.07 -3.24 10.65
N ARG A 73 -4.87 -3.77 11.58
CA ARG A 73 -5.98 -3.03 12.22
C ARG A 73 -5.50 -1.78 12.94
N GLU A 74 -4.38 -1.84 13.66
CA GLU A 74 -3.85 -0.68 14.39
C GLU A 74 -3.45 0.44 13.44
N HIS A 75 -2.72 0.12 12.36
CA HIS A 75 -2.32 1.14 11.38
C HIS A 75 -3.50 1.68 10.58
N GLN A 76 -4.46 0.83 10.19
CA GLN A 76 -5.68 1.27 9.51
C GLN A 76 -6.51 2.24 10.38
N ARG A 77 -6.62 1.95 11.68
CA ARG A 77 -7.33 2.83 12.63
C ARG A 77 -6.70 4.21 12.74
N GLN A 78 -5.38 4.31 12.59
CA GLN A 78 -4.65 5.57 12.68
C GLN A 78 -4.68 6.37 11.37
N THR A 79 -5.03 5.75 10.24
CA THR A 79 -4.96 6.38 8.91
C THR A 79 -5.89 7.57 8.80
N ARG A 80 -7.18 7.40 9.13
CA ARG A 80 -8.18 8.46 9.00
C ARG A 80 -7.86 9.67 9.88
N PRO A 81 -7.63 9.54 11.21
CA PRO A 81 -7.30 10.70 12.06
C PRO A 81 -6.07 11.48 11.58
N MET A 82 -5.06 10.76 11.09
CA MET A 82 -3.84 11.39 10.57
C MET A 82 -4.13 12.24 9.31
N ILE A 83 -4.92 11.70 8.38
CA ILE A 83 -5.30 12.41 7.15
C ILE A 83 -6.20 13.60 7.47
N GLU A 84 -7.23 13.41 8.32
CA GLU A 84 -8.17 14.46 8.71
C GLU A 84 -7.45 15.62 9.41
N ALA A 85 -6.57 15.34 10.36
CA ALA A 85 -5.77 16.36 11.03
C ALA A 85 -4.91 17.19 10.05
N ARG A 86 -4.47 16.55 8.97
CA ARG A 86 -3.69 17.25 7.93
C ARG A 86 -4.59 18.10 7.04
N LEU A 87 -5.73 17.58 6.62
CA LEU A 87 -6.68 18.26 5.75
C LEU A 87 -7.38 19.44 6.45
N GLU A 88 -7.56 19.39 7.77
CA GLU A 88 -8.15 20.47 8.57
C GLU A 88 -7.39 21.80 8.41
N ASN A 89 -6.07 21.74 8.23
CA ASN A 89 -5.25 22.93 8.00
C ASN A 89 -5.63 23.68 6.70
N PHE A 90 -6.26 23.00 5.75
CA PHE A 90 -6.67 23.58 4.47
C PHE A 90 -8.10 24.11 4.49
N LEU A 91 -8.93 23.75 5.48
CA LEU A 91 -10.35 24.08 5.51
C LEU A 91 -10.59 25.60 5.45
N VAL A 92 -9.99 26.35 6.37
CA VAL A 92 -10.21 27.80 6.47
C VAL A 92 -9.55 28.56 5.31
N PRO A 93 -8.28 28.30 4.96
CA PRO A 93 -7.63 28.98 3.82
C PRO A 93 -8.37 28.74 2.50
N LEU A 94 -8.73 27.49 2.21
CA LEU A 94 -9.43 27.14 0.97
C LEU A 94 -10.82 27.76 0.92
N ALA A 95 -11.58 27.72 2.01
CA ALA A 95 -12.91 28.36 2.08
C ALA A 95 -12.81 29.87 1.82
N LYS A 96 -11.86 30.57 2.46
CA LYS A 96 -11.65 32.01 2.23
C LYS A 96 -11.25 32.33 0.78
N LYS A 97 -10.35 31.54 0.21
CA LYS A 97 -9.92 31.70 -1.20
C LYS A 97 -11.09 31.50 -2.15
N SER A 98 -11.86 30.41 -1.99
CA SER A 98 -13.00 30.11 -2.85
C SER A 98 -14.12 31.13 -2.70
N VAL A 99 -14.42 31.62 -1.48
CA VAL A 99 -15.39 32.71 -1.27
C VAL A 99 -14.96 33.99 -1.98
N HIS A 100 -13.68 34.36 -1.88
CA HIS A 100 -13.15 35.54 -2.57
C HIS A 100 -13.29 35.41 -4.08
N GLN A 101 -12.91 34.30 -4.64
CA GLN A 101 -13.00 34.01 -6.07
C GLN A 101 -14.46 34.01 -6.56
N LEU A 102 -15.38 33.34 -5.80
CA LEU A 102 -16.79 33.35 -6.15
C LEU A 102 -17.37 34.77 -6.17
N LYS A 103 -17.03 35.64 -5.21
CA LYS A 103 -17.50 37.03 -5.19
C LYS A 103 -17.09 37.80 -6.45
N THR A 104 -15.91 37.53 -6.97
CA THR A 104 -15.42 38.14 -8.19
C THR A 104 -16.16 37.62 -9.42
N ASP A 105 -16.33 36.30 -9.49
CA ASP A 105 -16.89 35.64 -10.67
C ASP A 105 -18.40 35.82 -10.78
N ILE A 106 -19.13 35.71 -9.65
CA ILE A 106 -20.60 35.79 -9.60
C ILE A 106 -21.15 37.13 -10.11
N ALA A 107 -20.38 38.21 -9.96
CA ALA A 107 -20.77 39.54 -10.45
C ALA A 107 -20.95 39.56 -11.99
N SER A 108 -20.31 38.67 -12.72
CA SER A 108 -20.41 38.53 -14.17
C SER A 108 -21.57 37.63 -14.62
N TRP A 109 -22.19 36.88 -13.70
CA TRP A 109 -23.19 35.87 -14.05
C TRP A 109 -24.55 36.47 -14.36
N LYS A 110 -25.10 36.13 -15.51
CA LYS A 110 -26.42 36.61 -15.99
C LYS A 110 -27.32 35.41 -16.27
N GLY A 111 -28.60 35.55 -15.96
CA GLY A 111 -29.57 34.51 -16.27
C GLY A 111 -30.67 34.39 -15.21
N ASN A 112 -31.54 33.41 -15.38
CA ASN A 112 -32.52 33.02 -14.36
C ASN A 112 -31.84 32.13 -13.29
N LEU A 113 -32.55 31.89 -12.20
CA LEU A 113 -32.02 31.16 -11.07
C LEU A 113 -31.52 29.76 -11.44
N TRP A 114 -32.21 29.02 -12.32
CA TRP A 114 -31.80 27.74 -12.80
C TRP A 114 -30.41 27.78 -13.50
N LYS A 115 -30.21 28.77 -14.38
CA LYS A 115 -28.92 28.95 -15.05
C LYS A 115 -27.81 29.30 -14.06
N LEU A 116 -28.13 30.14 -13.05
CA LEU A 116 -27.14 30.51 -12.02
C LEU A 116 -26.78 29.35 -11.10
N SER A 117 -27.77 28.56 -10.67
CA SER A 117 -27.51 27.34 -9.88
C SER A 117 -26.62 26.35 -10.65
N ARG A 118 -26.96 26.13 -11.93
CA ARG A 118 -26.14 25.23 -12.78
C ARG A 118 -24.71 25.74 -12.96
N ARG A 119 -24.56 27.05 -13.15
CA ARG A 119 -23.25 27.68 -13.26
C ARG A 119 -22.47 27.62 -11.96
N TYR A 120 -23.13 27.76 -10.82
CA TYR A 120 -22.52 27.59 -9.50
C TYR A 120 -22.02 26.14 -9.28
N GLU A 121 -22.81 25.14 -9.65
CA GLU A 121 -22.40 23.73 -9.58
C GLU A 121 -21.12 23.47 -10.38
N VAL A 122 -21.09 23.92 -11.64
CA VAL A 122 -19.92 23.79 -12.51
C VAL A 122 -18.73 24.52 -11.91
N TRP A 123 -18.93 25.76 -11.48
CA TRP A 123 -17.88 26.58 -10.88
C TRP A 123 -17.29 25.95 -9.63
N VAL A 124 -18.13 25.43 -8.71
CA VAL A 124 -17.67 24.73 -7.49
C VAL A 124 -16.86 23.48 -7.89
N SER A 125 -17.39 22.70 -8.83
CA SER A 125 -16.72 21.49 -9.29
C SER A 125 -15.34 21.79 -9.87
N GLU A 126 -15.23 22.74 -10.79
CA GLU A 126 -13.98 23.11 -11.45
C GLU A 126 -12.98 23.71 -10.47
N THR A 127 -13.40 24.68 -9.67
CA THR A 127 -12.54 25.40 -8.73
C THR A 127 -12.01 24.47 -7.63
N LEU A 128 -12.88 23.67 -7.02
CA LEU A 128 -12.47 22.77 -5.95
C LEU A 128 -11.70 21.56 -6.46
N SER A 129 -11.99 21.06 -7.68
CA SER A 129 -11.22 19.93 -8.26
C SER A 129 -9.75 20.27 -8.36
N GLU A 130 -9.42 21.42 -8.88
CA GLU A 130 -8.03 21.83 -9.07
C GLU A 130 -7.32 22.02 -7.71
N GLU A 131 -7.96 22.72 -6.77
CA GLU A 131 -7.41 22.94 -5.43
C GLU A 131 -7.20 21.62 -4.66
N LEU A 132 -8.17 20.71 -4.70
CA LEU A 132 -8.07 19.42 -4.03
C LEU A 132 -7.01 18.52 -4.69
N ARG A 133 -6.87 18.59 -6.02
CA ARG A 133 -5.81 17.90 -6.73
C ARG A 133 -4.43 18.38 -6.30
N MET A 134 -4.26 19.69 -6.16
CA MET A 134 -3.01 20.28 -5.67
C MET A 134 -2.72 19.89 -4.22
N ILE A 135 -3.73 19.92 -3.34
CA ILE A 135 -3.60 19.46 -1.94
C ILE A 135 -3.21 17.98 -1.92
N SER A 136 -3.93 17.12 -2.66
CA SER A 136 -3.66 15.69 -2.76
C SER A 136 -2.22 15.41 -3.20
N LYS A 137 -1.73 16.14 -4.20
CA LYS A 137 -0.35 16.00 -4.72
C LYS A 137 0.69 16.46 -3.70
N ASN A 138 0.47 17.59 -3.07
CA ASN A 138 1.45 18.19 -2.15
C ASN A 138 1.53 17.42 -0.82
N GLU A 139 0.41 16.87 -0.37
CA GLU A 139 0.30 16.14 0.91
C GLU A 139 0.46 14.61 0.77
N HIS A 140 0.67 14.11 -0.43
CA HIS A 140 0.81 12.68 -0.74
C HIS A 140 1.74 11.95 0.24
N VAL A 141 2.95 12.48 0.47
CA VAL A 141 3.94 11.86 1.35
C VAL A 141 3.44 11.74 2.79
N HIS A 142 2.65 12.72 3.27
CA HIS A 142 2.06 12.70 4.60
C HIS A 142 0.92 11.69 4.69
N PHE A 143 0.09 11.58 3.66
CA PHE A 143 -1.01 10.60 3.62
C PHE A 143 -0.52 9.15 3.64
N LEU A 144 0.69 8.89 3.12
CA LEU A 144 1.31 7.57 3.17
C LEU A 144 2.02 7.25 4.52
N GLY A 145 1.94 8.12 5.49
CA GLY A 145 2.69 7.97 6.76
C GLY A 145 2.36 6.68 7.51
N THR A 146 1.08 6.29 7.62
CA THR A 146 0.66 5.04 8.27
C THR A 146 1.06 3.81 7.46
N MET A 147 0.97 3.86 6.13
CA MET A 147 1.44 2.81 5.24
C MET A 147 2.93 2.52 5.44
N LYS A 148 3.77 3.54 5.51
CA LYS A 148 5.22 3.40 5.76
C LYS A 148 5.52 2.77 7.13
N LYS A 149 4.74 3.15 8.16
CA LYS A 149 4.85 2.54 9.49
C LYS A 149 4.40 1.08 9.47
N ALA A 150 3.29 0.77 8.81
CA ALA A 150 2.80 -0.59 8.64
C ALA A 150 3.83 -1.47 7.91
N HIS A 151 4.42 -0.97 6.81
CA HIS A 151 5.51 -1.64 6.11
C HIS A 151 6.66 -2.03 7.05
N ALA A 152 7.16 -1.07 7.82
CA ALA A 152 8.24 -1.33 8.78
C ALA A 152 7.86 -2.32 9.88
N SER A 153 6.58 -2.36 10.30
CA SER A 153 6.09 -3.31 11.28
C SER A 153 5.99 -4.72 10.69
N PHE A 154 5.40 -4.87 9.52
CA PHE A 154 5.32 -6.16 8.82
C PHE A 154 6.71 -6.72 8.51
N SER A 155 7.63 -5.90 8.00
CA SER A 155 9.00 -6.34 7.73
C SER A 155 9.68 -6.88 8.99
N ARG A 156 9.53 -6.21 10.14
CA ARG A 156 10.10 -6.68 11.41
C ARG A 156 9.52 -8.01 11.87
N THR A 157 8.21 -8.22 11.71
CA THR A 157 7.57 -9.50 12.08
C THR A 157 8.06 -10.62 11.16
N VAL A 158 8.13 -10.38 9.84
CA VAL A 158 8.66 -11.38 8.90
C VAL A 158 10.14 -11.68 9.14
N ASP A 159 10.98 -10.66 9.37
CA ASP A 159 12.40 -10.84 9.68
C ASP A 159 12.61 -11.63 10.99
N SER A 160 11.73 -11.41 11.98
CA SER A 160 11.76 -12.16 13.24
C SER A 160 11.38 -13.62 13.05
N PHE A 161 10.36 -13.87 12.21
CA PHE A 161 9.96 -15.22 11.80
C PHE A 161 11.11 -15.93 11.06
N CYS A 162 11.72 -15.29 10.08
CA CYS A 162 12.84 -15.89 9.31
C CYS A 162 14.03 -16.23 10.20
N ARG A 163 14.39 -15.35 11.13
CA ARG A 163 15.47 -15.61 12.09
C ARG A 163 15.15 -16.81 12.97
N LEU A 164 13.95 -16.87 13.55
CA LEU A 164 13.54 -17.98 14.39
C LEU A 164 13.55 -19.30 13.63
N LEU A 165 13.06 -19.32 12.40
CA LEU A 165 13.08 -20.50 11.53
C LEU A 165 14.50 -20.94 11.21
N ASN A 166 15.39 -20.00 10.83
CA ASN A 166 16.81 -20.29 10.55
C ASN A 166 17.54 -20.84 11.79
N ASP A 167 17.33 -20.25 12.98
CA ASP A 167 17.91 -20.73 14.23
C ASP A 167 17.46 -22.16 14.53
N ASN A 168 16.18 -22.48 14.32
CA ASN A 168 15.67 -23.83 14.53
C ASN A 168 16.31 -24.83 13.52
N ILE A 169 16.40 -24.48 12.25
CA ILE A 169 17.02 -25.29 11.20
C ILE A 169 18.50 -25.52 11.52
N ARG A 170 19.22 -24.46 11.86
CA ARG A 170 20.63 -24.53 12.24
C ARG A 170 20.86 -25.46 13.45
N ASN A 171 20.03 -25.31 14.50
CA ASN A 171 20.16 -26.10 15.73
C ASN A 171 19.83 -27.59 15.52
N VAL A 172 18.93 -27.89 14.59
CA VAL A 172 18.45 -29.27 14.37
C VAL A 172 19.23 -29.98 13.25
N LEU A 173 19.49 -29.30 12.14
CA LEU A 173 20.10 -29.87 10.95
C LEU A 173 21.57 -29.42 10.74
N GLY A 174 22.04 -28.41 11.48
CA GLY A 174 23.37 -27.82 11.30
C GLY A 174 23.52 -27.12 9.91
N VAL A 175 22.41 -26.71 9.31
CA VAL A 175 22.38 -25.92 8.06
C VAL A 175 22.12 -24.47 8.42
N GLU A 176 22.93 -23.57 7.89
CA GLU A 176 22.73 -22.11 8.02
C GLU A 176 22.16 -21.60 6.71
N MET A 177 20.98 -21.00 6.79
CA MET A 177 20.34 -20.38 5.63
C MET A 177 20.86 -18.96 5.44
N ALA A 178 21.01 -18.54 4.19
CA ALA A 178 21.34 -17.14 3.88
C ALA A 178 20.26 -16.20 4.46
N GLU A 179 20.69 -15.07 5.01
CA GLU A 179 19.76 -14.05 5.47
C GLU A 179 18.96 -13.48 4.29
N VAL A 180 17.70 -13.82 4.23
CA VAL A 180 16.76 -13.31 3.24
C VAL A 180 16.09 -12.08 3.84
N HIS A 181 16.40 -10.90 3.30
CA HIS A 181 15.60 -9.72 3.58
C HIS A 181 14.36 -9.72 2.68
N TRP A 182 13.22 -10.05 3.29
CA TRP A 182 11.95 -10.00 2.59
C TRP A 182 11.65 -8.58 2.11
N LYS A 183 11.39 -8.45 0.82
CA LYS A 183 11.01 -7.18 0.20
C LYS A 183 9.55 -7.24 -0.19
N MET A 184 8.81 -6.32 0.37
CA MET A 184 7.40 -6.11 0.06
C MET A 184 7.27 -5.36 -1.27
N ASP A 185 6.50 -5.90 -2.20
CA ASP A 185 6.22 -5.26 -3.49
C ASP A 185 4.76 -4.74 -3.49
N VAL A 186 4.56 -3.63 -2.77
CA VAL A 186 3.28 -2.94 -2.77
C VAL A 186 3.47 -1.56 -3.37
N ALA A 187 2.79 -1.33 -4.50
CA ALA A 187 2.80 -0.03 -5.14
C ALA A 187 2.22 1.05 -4.22
N GLU A 188 2.86 2.22 -4.19
CA GLU A 188 2.28 3.37 -3.49
C GLU A 188 0.93 3.72 -4.13
N PRO A 189 -0.12 3.96 -3.31
CA PRO A 189 -1.41 4.40 -3.83
C PRO A 189 -1.28 5.64 -4.69
N GLY A 190 -1.83 5.60 -5.90
CA GLY A 190 -1.94 6.76 -6.76
C GLY A 190 -2.90 7.81 -6.18
N HIS A 191 -2.90 8.99 -6.78
CA HIS A 191 -3.83 10.05 -6.39
C HIS A 191 -5.27 9.57 -6.65
N PRO A 192 -6.17 9.64 -5.64
CA PRO A 192 -7.56 9.27 -5.85
C PRO A 192 -8.23 10.20 -6.86
N ASP A 193 -9.11 9.62 -7.67
CA ASP A 193 -9.98 10.39 -8.56
C ASP A 193 -10.93 11.26 -7.74
N ILE A 194 -10.81 12.58 -7.92
CA ILE A 194 -11.67 13.54 -7.24
C ILE A 194 -12.99 13.61 -8.00
N SER A 195 -13.90 12.67 -7.70
CA SER A 195 -15.25 12.70 -8.25
C SER A 195 -16.13 13.62 -7.44
N PHE A 196 -16.71 14.64 -8.10
CA PHE A 196 -17.70 15.52 -7.48
C PHE A 196 -19.08 14.91 -7.64
N THR A 197 -19.77 14.71 -6.52
CA THR A 197 -21.21 14.49 -6.53
C THR A 197 -21.88 15.86 -6.70
N LYS A 198 -22.95 15.91 -7.50
CA LYS A 198 -23.70 17.15 -7.74
C LYS A 198 -24.02 17.83 -6.41
N PRO A 199 -23.64 19.12 -6.21
CA PRO A 199 -23.82 19.82 -4.93
C PRO A 199 -25.28 20.02 -4.54
N PHE A 200 -26.23 19.90 -5.47
CA PHE A 200 -27.63 20.14 -5.24
C PHE A 200 -28.51 18.98 -5.73
N ASP A 201 -29.01 18.19 -4.78
CA ASP A 201 -30.24 17.41 -4.94
C ASP A 201 -31.45 18.27 -4.52
N ILE A 202 -31.67 19.40 -5.20
CA ILE A 202 -32.81 20.23 -4.92
C ILE A 202 -33.94 19.77 -5.83
N HIS A 203 -34.84 18.95 -5.30
CA HIS A 203 -36.12 18.59 -5.89
C HIS A 203 -37.12 19.77 -5.92
N LEU A 204 -36.65 20.96 -6.28
CA LEU A 204 -37.50 22.15 -6.42
C LEU A 204 -37.74 22.48 -7.90
N ASP A 205 -37.86 21.48 -8.75
CA ASP A 205 -37.79 21.59 -10.22
C ASP A 205 -38.94 22.36 -10.90
N LEU A 206 -39.96 22.78 -10.17
CA LEU A 206 -41.17 23.34 -10.81
C LEU A 206 -41.43 24.83 -10.57
N ILE A 207 -40.72 25.52 -9.69
CA ILE A 207 -41.03 26.92 -9.34
C ILE A 207 -39.91 27.92 -9.67
N TRP A 208 -38.69 27.44 -9.91
CA TRP A 208 -37.50 28.26 -10.05
C TRP A 208 -37.46 29.22 -11.24
N PHE A 209 -38.15 28.88 -12.35
CA PHE A 209 -38.20 29.74 -13.52
C PHE A 209 -39.18 30.94 -13.34
N LEU A 210 -40.06 30.88 -12.32
CA LEU A 210 -41.02 31.93 -12.01
C LEU A 210 -40.45 33.01 -11.07
N ILE A 211 -39.31 32.80 -10.45
CA ILE A 211 -38.72 33.73 -9.49
C ILE A 211 -37.97 34.85 -10.23
N PRO A 212 -38.44 36.11 -10.13
CA PRO A 212 -37.79 37.22 -10.82
C PRO A 212 -36.46 37.59 -10.14
N MET A 213 -35.35 37.34 -10.81
CA MET A 213 -33.99 37.56 -10.30
C MET A 213 -33.67 39.02 -9.95
N PHE A 214 -34.33 39.97 -10.56
CA PHE A 214 -34.13 41.38 -10.22
C PHE A 214 -34.54 41.73 -8.77
N LEU A 215 -35.45 40.96 -8.16
CA LEU A 215 -35.87 41.13 -6.77
C LEU A 215 -35.00 40.30 -5.78
N PHE A 216 -34.54 39.14 -6.18
CA PHE A 216 -33.91 38.15 -5.28
C PHE A 216 -32.44 37.92 -5.55
N GLY A 217 -31.83 38.53 -6.57
CA GLY A 217 -30.46 38.28 -6.97
C GLY A 217 -29.42 38.38 -5.85
N LYS A 218 -29.50 39.42 -5.01
CA LYS A 218 -28.61 39.58 -3.84
C LYS A 218 -28.80 38.51 -2.76
N ALA A 219 -30.01 38.01 -2.58
CA ALA A 219 -30.29 36.94 -1.62
C ALA A 219 -29.68 35.62 -2.08
N PHE A 220 -29.78 35.30 -3.37
CA PHE A 220 -29.15 34.11 -3.96
C PHE A 220 -27.61 34.18 -3.96
N GLU A 221 -27.08 35.35 -4.29
CA GLU A 221 -25.63 35.58 -4.20
C GLU A 221 -25.10 35.29 -2.80
N ARG A 222 -25.77 35.83 -1.77
CA ARG A 222 -25.45 35.58 -0.35
C ARG A 222 -25.56 34.09 -0.01
N HIS A 223 -26.60 33.42 -0.53
CA HIS A 223 -26.81 31.98 -0.30
C HIS A 223 -25.69 31.16 -0.91
N PHE A 224 -25.29 31.39 -2.17
CA PHE A 224 -24.20 30.69 -2.80
C PHE A 224 -22.87 30.91 -2.08
N ILE A 225 -22.57 32.16 -1.70
CA ILE A 225 -21.36 32.49 -0.95
C ILE A 225 -21.35 31.79 0.41
N ALA A 226 -22.49 31.75 1.11
CA ALA A 226 -22.61 31.08 2.42
C ALA A 226 -22.44 29.55 2.33
N ASN A 227 -22.75 28.95 1.19
CA ASN A 227 -22.58 27.49 0.99
C ASN A 227 -21.15 27.07 0.67
N VAL A 228 -20.29 27.94 0.15
CA VAL A 228 -18.91 27.58 -0.23
C VAL A 228 -18.13 26.90 0.91
N PRO A 229 -18.13 27.40 2.17
CA PRO A 229 -17.39 26.72 3.24
C PRO A 229 -17.88 25.30 3.51
N LYS A 230 -19.18 25.04 3.36
CA LYS A 230 -19.77 23.70 3.51
C LYS A 230 -19.32 22.77 2.38
N GLU A 231 -19.32 23.26 1.14
CA GLU A 231 -18.83 22.50 -0.02
C GLU A 231 -17.35 22.16 0.13
N VAL A 232 -16.52 23.11 0.58
CA VAL A 232 -15.10 22.88 0.86
C VAL A 232 -14.93 21.80 1.92
N ALA A 233 -15.67 21.88 3.06
CA ALA A 233 -15.59 20.89 4.12
C ALA A 233 -15.99 19.49 3.64
N MET A 234 -17.09 19.37 2.91
CA MET A 234 -17.55 18.10 2.36
C MET A 234 -16.53 17.49 1.39
N ASN A 235 -15.96 18.29 0.52
CA ASN A 235 -15.02 17.78 -0.49
C ASN A 235 -13.65 17.45 0.11
N LEU A 236 -13.16 18.18 1.11
CA LEU A 236 -11.99 17.78 1.90
C LEU A 236 -12.23 16.46 2.65
N SER A 237 -13.40 16.29 3.26
CA SER A 237 -13.75 15.02 3.93
C SER A 237 -13.80 13.84 2.94
N ARG A 238 -14.33 14.05 1.73
CA ARG A 238 -14.34 13.04 0.66
C ARG A 238 -12.93 12.69 0.21
N LEU A 239 -12.07 13.68 0.01
CA LEU A 239 -10.66 13.47 -0.30
C LEU A 239 -9.99 12.63 0.80
N GLY A 240 -10.24 12.97 2.07
CA GLY A 240 -9.75 12.22 3.22
C GLY A 240 -10.18 10.76 3.21
N TYR A 241 -11.47 10.50 2.95
CA TYR A 241 -12.01 9.15 2.85
C TYR A 241 -11.40 8.34 1.69
N GLN A 242 -11.20 8.96 0.53
CA GLN A 242 -10.58 8.30 -0.61
C GLN A 242 -9.12 7.91 -0.32
N TRP A 243 -8.36 8.80 0.31
CA TRP A 243 -6.99 8.51 0.73
C TRP A 243 -6.96 7.42 1.82
N GLU A 244 -7.84 7.51 2.83
CA GLU A 244 -7.99 6.47 3.85
C GLU A 244 -8.20 5.10 3.21
N LYS A 245 -9.15 4.99 2.29
CA LYS A 245 -9.47 3.74 1.59
C LYS A 245 -8.26 3.22 0.81
N SER A 246 -7.57 4.08 0.08
CA SER A 246 -6.41 3.69 -0.73
C SER A 246 -5.24 3.22 0.14
N VAL A 247 -4.94 3.91 1.21
CA VAL A 247 -3.89 3.56 2.17
C VAL A 247 -4.23 2.27 2.91
N ASN A 248 -5.48 2.13 3.38
CA ASN A 248 -5.92 0.92 4.08
C ASN A 248 -5.90 -0.32 3.18
N ASN A 249 -6.24 -0.18 1.90
CA ASN A 249 -6.12 -1.26 0.92
C ASN A 249 -4.64 -1.67 0.72
N ALA A 250 -3.73 -0.70 0.66
CA ALA A 250 -2.30 -0.99 0.55
C ALA A 250 -1.76 -1.70 1.81
N ILE A 251 -2.19 -1.28 3.01
CA ILE A 251 -1.82 -1.95 4.28
C ILE A 251 -2.32 -3.40 4.30
N GLU A 252 -3.55 -3.64 3.84
CA GLU A 252 -4.11 -5.00 3.78
C GLU A 252 -3.38 -5.87 2.74
N GLU A 253 -3.00 -5.30 1.61
CA GLU A 253 -2.18 -6.01 0.61
C GLU A 253 -0.80 -6.38 1.19
N MET A 254 -0.17 -5.49 1.96
CA MET A 254 1.07 -5.79 2.68
C MET A 254 0.90 -6.95 3.65
N ARG A 255 -0.19 -6.96 4.43
CA ARG A 255 -0.51 -8.06 5.34
C ARG A 255 -0.64 -9.38 4.59
N ARG A 256 -1.34 -9.37 3.46
CA ARG A 256 -1.54 -10.54 2.61
C ARG A 256 -0.22 -11.08 2.06
N GLN A 257 0.66 -10.22 1.57
CA GLN A 257 1.98 -10.61 1.06
C GLN A 257 2.86 -11.18 2.18
N ALA A 258 2.87 -10.56 3.36
CA ALA A 258 3.60 -11.08 4.52
C ALA A 258 3.11 -12.49 4.91
N MET A 259 1.80 -12.68 4.97
CA MET A 259 1.21 -13.98 5.33
C MET A 259 1.50 -15.06 4.27
N ASN A 260 1.38 -14.71 2.99
CA ASN A 260 1.69 -15.64 1.90
C ASN A 260 3.17 -16.08 1.96
N TYR A 261 4.08 -15.13 2.18
CA TYR A 261 5.50 -15.45 2.32
C TYR A 261 5.76 -16.42 3.47
N ILE A 262 5.20 -16.16 4.65
CA ILE A 262 5.32 -17.05 5.82
C ILE A 262 4.77 -18.45 5.50
N HIS A 263 3.61 -18.52 4.88
CA HIS A 263 2.99 -19.79 4.49
C HIS A 263 3.83 -20.58 3.49
N GLU A 264 4.36 -19.91 2.45
CA GLU A 264 5.23 -20.52 1.44
C GLU A 264 6.53 -21.06 2.06
N GLU A 265 7.16 -20.32 2.97
CA GLU A 265 8.36 -20.76 3.67
C GLU A 265 8.08 -22.00 4.55
N LEU A 266 7.02 -21.93 5.36
CA LEU A 266 6.64 -23.07 6.21
C LEU A 266 6.34 -24.33 5.38
N SER A 267 5.55 -24.19 4.32
CA SER A 267 5.19 -25.28 3.40
C SER A 267 6.42 -25.87 2.71
N THR A 268 7.36 -25.01 2.31
CA THR A 268 8.61 -25.44 1.68
C THR A 268 9.47 -26.25 2.64
N ILE A 269 9.67 -25.76 3.86
CA ILE A 269 10.44 -26.47 4.89
C ILE A 269 9.77 -27.80 5.26
N GLU A 270 8.46 -27.81 5.43
CA GLU A 270 7.70 -29.05 5.72
C GLU A 270 7.85 -30.08 4.60
N ALA A 271 7.74 -29.66 3.34
CA ALA A 271 7.95 -30.53 2.18
C ALA A 271 9.37 -31.09 2.11
N LEU A 272 10.40 -30.29 2.48
CA LEU A 272 11.79 -30.72 2.49
C LEU A 272 12.07 -31.74 3.60
N ILE A 273 11.48 -31.55 4.78
CA ILE A 273 11.61 -32.50 5.91
C ILE A 273 10.88 -33.83 5.61
N SER A 274 9.78 -33.77 4.85
CA SER A 274 8.95 -34.93 4.56
C SER A 274 9.48 -35.81 3.38
N ARG A 275 10.50 -35.36 2.64
CA ARG A 275 11.08 -36.10 1.50
C ARG A 275 11.77 -37.39 1.96
N THR A 276 11.63 -38.47 1.15
CA THR A 276 12.17 -39.81 1.41
C THR A 276 13.58 -40.00 0.85
N ASP A 277 14.32 -41.00 1.37
CA ASP A 277 15.72 -41.35 1.03
C ASP A 277 15.99 -41.64 -0.45
N ALA A 278 14.96 -41.99 -1.24
CA ALA A 278 15.09 -42.31 -2.65
C ALA A 278 15.66 -41.17 -3.53
N GLN A 279 15.74 -39.93 -3.01
CA GLN A 279 16.22 -38.78 -3.77
C GLN A 279 17.58 -38.23 -3.26
N THR A 280 18.22 -38.87 -2.29
CA THR A 280 19.46 -38.35 -1.67
C THR A 280 20.58 -38.16 -2.68
N GLU A 281 20.75 -39.12 -3.59
CA GLU A 281 21.82 -39.06 -4.60
C GLU A 281 21.53 -38.00 -5.68
N GLU A 282 20.28 -37.84 -6.08
CA GLU A 282 19.88 -36.79 -6.99
C GLU A 282 20.09 -35.40 -6.39
N ILE A 283 19.78 -35.22 -5.10
CA ILE A 283 20.03 -33.97 -4.38
C ILE A 283 21.49 -33.63 -4.34
N ARG A 284 22.38 -34.59 -4.03
CA ARG A 284 23.85 -34.43 -4.05
C ARG A 284 24.35 -33.98 -5.42
N GLN A 285 23.86 -34.60 -6.48
CA GLN A 285 24.25 -34.24 -7.86
C GLN A 285 23.81 -32.81 -8.20
N ARG A 286 22.63 -32.40 -7.79
CA ARG A 286 22.14 -31.03 -8.03
C ARG A 286 22.94 -29.98 -7.25
N ILE A 287 23.28 -30.25 -5.98
CA ILE A 287 24.18 -29.39 -5.19
C ILE A 287 25.52 -29.22 -5.93
N ALA A 288 26.16 -30.32 -6.36
CA ALA A 288 27.43 -30.26 -7.06
C ALA A 288 27.36 -29.53 -8.41
N GLN A 289 26.21 -29.55 -9.09
CA GLN A 289 25.98 -28.78 -10.32
C GLN A 289 25.93 -27.29 -10.06
N ILE A 290 25.18 -26.84 -9.04
CA ILE A 290 25.05 -25.42 -8.70
C ILE A 290 26.38 -24.85 -8.23
N GLU A 291 27.15 -25.59 -7.38
CA GLU A 291 28.46 -25.16 -6.89
C GLU A 291 29.51 -25.00 -8.01
N LYS A 292 29.39 -25.77 -9.08
CA LYS A 292 30.30 -25.70 -10.25
C LYS A 292 29.91 -24.59 -11.23
N THR A 293 28.74 -23.99 -11.12
CA THR A 293 28.28 -22.94 -12.04
C THR A 293 28.89 -21.59 -11.62
N PRO A 294 29.82 -21.00 -12.42
CA PRO A 294 30.38 -19.69 -12.11
C PRO A 294 29.28 -18.61 -12.32
N PHE A 295 28.99 -17.78 -11.32
CA PHE A 295 28.05 -16.68 -11.37
C PHE A 295 28.71 -15.30 -11.34
#